data_c50c86c88a46025e79090d07c05ba645
#
_entry.id   c50c86c88a46025e79090d07c05ba645
#
_cell.length_a   1.000
_cell.length_b   1.000
_cell.length_c   1.000
_cell.angle_alpha   90.00
_cell.angle_beta   90.00
_cell.angle_gamma   90.00
#
_symmetry.space_group_name_H-M   'P 1'
#
loop_
_entity.id
_entity.type
_entity.pdbx_description
1 polymer ?
#
loop_
_entity_poly.entity_id
_entity_poly.type
_entity_poly.pdbx_seq_one_letter_code
_entity_poly.pdbx_strand_id
1 'polypeptide(L)'
;MICGGINIQKATTKRLLNWLRREARKGVTIIALCTATYTLGKAGLLDGKKATIHWENQDSFAEEFQEKDINLTKTVFVVDGNRMTTAGGTSSIDLMLQVIATDLGEEKANFVADQMIYSSIRTNEDQQRLSIPTRIGVRHPKLSKVIQTMELNIEDPISPSELASNVGMSTRQLERLFRRYLNRSPKRYYMELRLQKARNLLMQTDMSVINVALSCGFSSPSHFSKCYRSHYDITPYRERGTQSEKNTSSV
;
A
#
# COMPACT_ATOMS: atom_id res chain seq x y z
N MET A 1 -7.75 12.82 16.16
CA MET A 1 -7.81 12.06 14.90
C MET A 1 -7.30 12.94 13.78
N ILE A 2 -6.50 12.40 12.87
CA ILE A 2 -6.03 13.08 11.66
C ILE A 2 -6.38 12.22 10.43
N CYS A 3 -6.81 12.88 9.36
CA CYS A 3 -7.19 12.23 8.11
C CYS A 3 -6.14 12.54 7.04
N GLY A 4 -5.74 11.54 6.29
CA GLY A 4 -4.85 11.67 5.14
C GLY A 4 -5.59 11.45 3.83
N GLY A 5 -4.95 11.80 2.75
CA GLY A 5 -5.43 11.63 1.38
C GLY A 5 -4.28 11.76 0.40
N ILE A 6 -4.57 12.19 -0.82
CA ILE A 6 -3.57 12.42 -1.86
C ILE A 6 -2.63 13.56 -1.43
N ASN A 7 -1.33 13.46 -1.76
CA ASN A 7 -0.30 14.47 -1.47
C ASN A 7 -0.08 14.75 0.03
N ILE A 8 -0.15 13.72 0.86
CA ILE A 8 0.03 13.82 2.31
C ILE A 8 1.36 14.52 2.70
N GLN A 9 2.43 14.36 1.92
CA GLN A 9 3.73 14.99 2.15
C GLN A 9 3.60 16.51 2.21
N LYS A 10 2.83 17.11 1.30
CA LYS A 10 2.58 18.57 1.26
C LYS A 10 1.70 19.03 2.42
N ALA A 11 0.73 18.21 2.81
CA ALA A 11 -0.15 18.51 3.94
C ALA A 11 0.59 18.38 5.29
N THR A 12 1.72 17.66 5.35
CA THR A 12 2.51 17.42 6.56
C THR A 12 3.42 18.62 6.87
N THR A 13 2.83 19.69 7.39
CA THR A 13 3.54 20.94 7.71
C THR A 13 4.31 20.85 9.02
N LYS A 14 5.37 21.67 9.20
CA LYS A 14 6.11 21.79 10.47
C LYS A 14 5.17 22.14 11.64
N ARG A 15 4.15 22.98 11.41
CA ARG A 15 3.18 23.36 12.43
C ARG A 15 2.37 22.14 12.90
N LEU A 16 1.90 21.30 11.97
CA LEU A 16 1.17 20.07 12.29
C LEU A 16 2.05 19.08 13.06
N LEU A 17 3.29 18.86 12.61
CA LEU A 17 4.23 17.96 13.30
C LEU A 17 4.50 18.41 14.73
N ASN A 18 4.75 19.70 14.96
CA ASN A 18 5.01 20.24 16.28
C ASN A 18 3.76 20.13 17.19
N TRP A 19 2.59 20.35 16.65
CA TRP A 19 1.32 20.17 17.38
C TRP A 19 1.13 18.71 17.79
N LEU A 20 1.31 17.75 16.86
CA LEU A 20 1.20 16.33 17.16
C LEU A 20 2.17 15.87 18.25
N ARG A 21 3.44 16.31 18.17
CA ARG A 21 4.45 16.01 19.20
C ARG A 21 4.07 16.56 20.56
N ARG A 22 3.49 17.76 20.61
CA ARG A 22 3.01 18.37 21.85
C ARG A 22 1.84 17.58 22.46
N GLU A 23 0.84 17.21 21.66
CA GLU A 23 -0.29 16.44 22.15
C GLU A 23 0.10 15.01 22.54
N ALA A 24 1.04 14.40 21.81
CA ALA A 24 1.59 13.10 22.16
C ALA A 24 2.27 13.07 23.53
N ARG A 25 3.02 14.15 23.89
CA ARG A 25 3.64 14.29 25.23
C ARG A 25 2.65 14.42 26.36
N LYS A 26 1.43 14.86 26.08
CA LYS A 26 0.34 14.92 27.07
C LYS A 26 -0.36 13.56 27.27
N GLY A 27 0.08 12.51 26.57
CA GLY A 27 -0.54 11.19 26.62
C GLY A 27 -1.79 11.03 25.75
N VAL A 28 -2.12 12.02 24.91
CA VAL A 28 -3.31 11.97 24.05
C VAL A 28 -3.20 10.82 23.05
N THR A 29 -4.28 10.05 22.92
CA THR A 29 -4.43 9.05 21.88
C THR A 29 -4.52 9.72 20.51
N ILE A 30 -3.65 9.33 19.59
CA ILE A 30 -3.62 9.89 18.24
C ILE A 30 -3.99 8.80 17.23
N ILE A 31 -5.04 9.08 16.45
CA ILE A 31 -5.56 8.19 15.42
C ILE A 31 -5.21 8.77 14.06
N ALA A 32 -4.54 7.99 13.21
CA ALA A 32 -4.23 8.35 11.83
C ALA A 32 -5.02 7.48 10.85
N LEU A 33 -5.76 8.12 9.96
CA LEU A 33 -6.58 7.46 8.95
C LEU A 33 -5.92 7.55 7.57
N CYS A 34 -5.86 6.43 6.86
CA CYS A 34 -5.34 6.32 5.51
C CYS A 34 -3.86 6.75 5.45
N THR A 35 -3.50 7.69 4.59
CA THR A 35 -2.12 8.18 4.43
C THR A 35 -1.63 9.07 5.58
N ALA A 36 -2.49 9.46 6.53
CA ALA A 36 -2.08 10.26 7.69
C ALA A 36 -1.05 9.54 8.59
N THR A 37 -0.92 8.22 8.49
CA THR A 37 0.16 7.44 9.12
C THR A 37 1.54 7.99 8.73
N TYR A 38 1.72 8.48 7.51
CA TYR A 38 2.93 9.17 7.06
C TYR A 38 3.26 10.37 7.95
N THR A 39 2.26 11.18 8.30
CA THR A 39 2.46 12.34 9.17
C THR A 39 2.92 11.93 10.57
N LEU A 40 2.41 10.82 11.11
CA LEU A 40 2.90 10.28 12.38
C LEU A 40 4.35 9.77 12.29
N GLY A 41 4.73 9.11 11.19
CA GLY A 41 6.11 8.69 10.92
C GLY A 41 7.06 9.90 10.87
N LYS A 42 6.71 10.96 10.15
CA LYS A 42 7.47 12.23 10.11
C LYS A 42 7.52 12.95 11.46
N ALA A 43 6.52 12.79 12.31
CA ALA A 43 6.54 13.31 13.65
C ALA A 43 7.42 12.51 14.62
N GLY A 44 7.93 11.31 14.22
CA GLY A 44 8.67 10.38 15.10
C GLY A 44 7.78 9.75 16.18
N LEU A 45 6.49 9.57 15.90
CA LEU A 45 5.51 9.06 16.85
C LEU A 45 5.19 7.57 16.66
N LEU A 46 5.87 6.92 15.70
CA LEU A 46 5.70 5.50 15.36
C LEU A 46 6.97 4.67 15.62
N ASP A 47 8.06 5.28 16.09
CA ASP A 47 9.31 4.56 16.42
C ASP A 47 9.02 3.51 17.52
N GLY A 48 9.42 2.24 17.29
CA GLY A 48 9.14 1.09 18.15
C GLY A 48 7.68 0.62 18.14
N LYS A 49 6.86 1.07 17.19
CA LYS A 49 5.43 0.78 17.15
C LYS A 49 4.99 0.00 15.92
N LYS A 50 3.91 -0.77 16.07
CA LYS A 50 3.18 -1.33 14.94
C LYS A 50 2.31 -0.23 14.31
N ALA A 51 2.27 -0.22 12.99
CA ALA A 51 1.43 0.72 12.23
C ALA A 51 0.94 0.11 10.92
N THR A 52 -0.12 0.67 10.37
CA THR A 52 -0.58 0.37 9.02
C THR A 52 -0.86 1.68 8.27
N ILE A 53 -0.77 1.62 6.97
CA ILE A 53 -1.07 2.73 6.04
C ILE A 53 -1.81 2.14 4.84
N HIS A 54 -2.48 2.96 4.04
CA HIS A 54 -3.16 2.51 2.83
C HIS A 54 -2.23 1.65 1.95
N TRP A 55 -2.72 0.53 1.44
CA TRP A 55 -1.90 -0.48 0.75
C TRP A 55 -1.09 0.07 -0.44
N GLU A 56 -1.60 1.08 -1.14
CA GLU A 56 -0.86 1.75 -2.23
C GLU A 56 0.36 2.53 -1.74
N ASN A 57 0.37 2.93 -0.47
CA ASN A 57 1.43 3.74 0.13
C ASN A 57 2.42 2.92 0.96
N GLN A 58 2.23 1.61 1.08
CA GLN A 58 3.09 0.78 1.93
C GLN A 58 4.55 0.77 1.44
N ASP A 59 4.76 0.59 0.14
CA ASP A 59 6.11 0.57 -0.42
C ASP A 59 6.81 1.93 -0.26
N SER A 60 6.10 3.03 -0.54
CA SER A 60 6.65 4.39 -0.38
C SER A 60 6.92 4.75 1.09
N PHE A 61 6.07 4.27 2.00
CA PHE A 61 6.27 4.46 3.43
C PHE A 61 7.48 3.69 3.94
N ALA A 62 7.61 2.42 3.54
CA ALA A 62 8.75 1.59 3.92
C ALA A 62 10.08 2.18 3.42
N GLU A 63 10.12 2.69 2.20
CA GLU A 63 11.29 3.36 1.62
C GLU A 63 11.66 4.64 2.38
N GLU A 64 10.66 5.49 2.65
CA GLU A 64 10.87 6.77 3.34
C GLU A 64 11.33 6.62 4.80
N PHE A 65 10.91 5.54 5.45
CA PHE A 65 11.15 5.29 6.88
C PHE A 65 12.02 4.06 7.14
N GLN A 66 12.81 3.60 6.16
CA GLN A 66 13.65 2.41 6.27
C GLN A 66 14.65 2.44 7.46
N GLU A 67 15.08 3.65 7.86
CA GLU A 67 16.01 3.85 9.01
C GLU A 67 15.25 3.94 10.35
N LYS A 68 13.92 3.82 10.35
CA LYS A 68 13.08 3.90 11.55
C LYS A 68 12.63 2.52 12.00
N ASP A 69 12.56 2.34 13.30
CA ASP A 69 12.00 1.12 13.89
C ASP A 69 10.47 1.16 13.88
N ILE A 70 9.87 1.03 12.68
CA ILE A 70 8.42 1.00 12.52
C ILE A 70 8.02 -0.38 11.99
N ASN A 71 7.24 -1.13 12.77
CA ASN A 71 6.71 -2.42 12.33
C ASN A 71 5.46 -2.20 11.45
N LEU A 72 5.68 -2.02 10.14
CA LEU A 72 4.62 -1.80 9.16
C LEU A 72 3.86 -3.10 8.85
N THR A 73 2.55 -3.11 9.08
CA THR A 73 1.68 -4.26 8.82
C THR A 73 0.79 -4.03 7.58
N LYS A 74 0.22 -5.11 7.05
CA LYS A 74 -0.73 -5.09 5.93
C LYS A 74 -2.18 -5.23 6.37
N THR A 75 -2.44 -5.08 7.66
CA THR A 75 -3.78 -5.22 8.24
C THR A 75 -4.62 -3.96 8.03
N VAL A 76 -5.93 -4.09 8.14
CA VAL A 76 -6.88 -2.99 7.90
C VAL A 76 -6.73 -1.86 8.91
N PHE A 77 -6.41 -2.17 10.18
CA PHE A 77 -6.05 -1.19 11.20
C PHE A 77 -5.08 -1.80 12.24
N VAL A 78 -4.46 -0.95 13.01
CA VAL A 78 -3.57 -1.30 14.13
C VAL A 78 -3.90 -0.42 15.32
N VAL A 79 -3.95 -1.01 16.49
CA VAL A 79 -4.00 -0.34 17.79
C VAL A 79 -2.71 -0.70 18.55
N ASP A 80 -1.85 0.27 18.80
CA ASP A 80 -0.60 0.12 19.56
C ASP A 80 -0.51 1.19 20.64
N GLY A 81 -1.04 0.87 21.82
CA GLY A 81 -1.18 1.79 22.93
C GLY A 81 -2.03 3.01 22.53
N ASN A 82 -1.45 4.20 22.69
CA ASN A 82 -2.10 5.46 22.31
C ASN A 82 -1.84 5.92 20.88
N ARG A 83 -1.40 5.01 20.00
CA ARG A 83 -1.26 5.22 18.56
C ARG A 83 -2.15 4.23 17.83
N MET A 84 -3.03 4.75 17.02
CA MET A 84 -3.95 3.94 16.22
C MET A 84 -3.82 4.37 14.75
N THR A 85 -3.73 3.41 13.86
CA THR A 85 -3.57 3.68 12.42
C THR A 85 -4.53 2.81 11.61
N THR A 86 -5.07 3.32 10.51
CA THR A 86 -5.92 2.55 9.59
C THR A 86 -5.45 2.66 8.15
N ALA A 87 -5.82 1.65 7.36
CA ALA A 87 -5.66 1.68 5.91
C ALA A 87 -6.54 2.74 5.21
N GLY A 88 -7.48 3.32 5.92
CA GLY A 88 -8.45 4.27 5.36
C GLY A 88 -9.68 3.60 4.75
N GLY A 89 -10.53 4.38 4.07
CA GLY A 89 -11.81 3.88 3.59
C GLY A 89 -12.66 3.32 4.72
N THR A 90 -13.31 2.19 4.48
CA THR A 90 -14.18 1.53 5.48
C THR A 90 -13.43 0.98 6.68
N SER A 91 -12.10 0.77 6.61
CA SER A 91 -11.33 0.31 7.77
C SER A 91 -11.28 1.33 8.92
N SER A 92 -11.63 2.59 8.63
CA SER A 92 -11.80 3.60 9.67
C SER A 92 -13.05 3.36 10.51
N ILE A 93 -14.09 2.76 9.93
CA ILE A 93 -15.32 2.32 10.63
C ILE A 93 -14.94 1.16 11.55
N ASP A 94 -14.20 0.16 11.04
CA ASP A 94 -13.79 -1.00 11.83
C ASP A 94 -12.99 -0.58 13.07
N LEU A 95 -12.02 0.33 12.92
CA LEU A 95 -11.28 0.86 14.05
C LEU A 95 -12.19 1.58 15.05
N MET A 96 -13.13 2.41 14.60
CA MET A 96 -14.02 3.12 15.51
C MET A 96 -14.99 2.19 16.23
N LEU A 97 -15.47 1.13 15.57
CA LEU A 97 -16.26 0.10 16.22
C LEU A 97 -15.44 -0.65 17.27
N GLN A 98 -14.16 -0.94 17.00
CA GLN A 98 -13.24 -1.53 17.98
C GLN A 98 -13.04 -0.61 19.20
N VAL A 99 -12.89 0.70 18.99
CA VAL A 99 -12.78 1.69 20.09
C VAL A 99 -14.06 1.70 20.91
N ILE A 100 -15.24 1.74 20.27
CA ILE A 100 -16.53 1.69 20.95
C ILE A 100 -16.68 0.39 21.75
N ALA A 101 -16.32 -0.75 21.16
CA ALA A 101 -16.37 -2.04 21.84
C ALA A 101 -15.48 -2.07 23.09
N THR A 102 -14.27 -1.49 22.98
CA THR A 102 -13.32 -1.41 24.10
C THR A 102 -13.82 -0.51 25.24
N ASP A 103 -14.35 0.66 24.89
CA ASP A 103 -14.74 1.69 25.88
C ASP A 103 -16.17 1.51 26.43
N LEU A 104 -17.10 1.00 25.62
CA LEU A 104 -18.53 0.98 25.91
C LEU A 104 -19.17 -0.41 25.81
N GLY A 105 -18.41 -1.43 25.38
CA GLY A 105 -18.84 -2.82 25.21
C GLY A 105 -19.34 -3.17 23.82
N GLU A 106 -19.26 -4.46 23.49
CA GLU A 106 -19.61 -5.04 22.18
C GLU A 106 -21.08 -4.75 21.77
N GLU A 107 -22.00 -4.77 22.71
CA GLU A 107 -23.42 -4.51 22.42
C GLU A 107 -23.63 -3.13 21.78
N LYS A 108 -22.94 -2.10 22.28
CA LYS A 108 -23.02 -0.77 21.72
C LYS A 108 -22.33 -0.64 20.38
N ALA A 109 -21.20 -1.32 20.20
CA ALA A 109 -20.52 -1.35 18.92
C ALA A 109 -21.41 -2.02 17.86
N ASN A 110 -22.02 -3.14 18.18
CA ASN A 110 -22.94 -3.84 17.28
C ASN A 110 -24.18 -2.98 16.96
N PHE A 111 -24.76 -2.31 17.94
CA PHE A 111 -25.87 -1.39 17.70
C PHE A 111 -25.49 -0.27 16.72
N VAL A 112 -24.30 0.33 16.87
CA VAL A 112 -23.82 1.36 15.95
C VAL A 112 -23.60 0.77 14.55
N ALA A 113 -23.03 -0.42 14.44
CA ALA A 113 -22.83 -1.11 13.16
C ALA A 113 -24.18 -1.35 12.45
N ASP A 114 -25.18 -1.83 13.17
CA ASP A 114 -26.54 -2.05 12.65
C ASP A 114 -27.17 -0.75 12.14
N GLN A 115 -27.04 0.35 12.89
CA GLN A 115 -27.55 1.67 12.46
C GLN A 115 -26.83 2.19 11.20
N MET A 116 -25.57 1.81 11.01
CA MET A 116 -24.79 2.14 9.80
C MET A 116 -25.02 1.17 8.65
N ILE A 117 -25.83 0.11 8.83
CA ILE A 117 -26.01 -1.00 7.87
C ILE A 117 -24.66 -1.62 7.51
N TYR A 118 -23.75 -1.70 8.48
CA TYR A 118 -22.40 -2.20 8.31
C TYR A 118 -22.27 -3.60 8.91
N SER A 119 -22.52 -4.63 8.05
CA SER A 119 -22.61 -6.03 8.44
C SER A 119 -21.30 -6.82 8.41
N SER A 120 -20.23 -6.25 7.85
CA SER A 120 -18.95 -6.95 7.67
C SER A 120 -17.86 -6.27 8.47
N ILE A 121 -17.96 -6.35 9.81
CA ILE A 121 -16.96 -5.81 10.74
C ILE A 121 -15.67 -6.62 10.60
N ARG A 122 -14.56 -5.94 10.37
CA ARG A 122 -13.22 -6.53 10.28
C ARG A 122 -12.43 -6.28 11.56
N THR A 123 -11.48 -7.16 11.81
CA THR A 123 -10.59 -7.10 12.97
C THR A 123 -9.20 -6.57 12.58
N ASN A 124 -8.35 -6.34 13.56
CA ASN A 124 -6.94 -5.97 13.36
C ASN A 124 -6.08 -7.09 12.75
N GLU A 125 -6.63 -8.27 12.52
CA GLU A 125 -5.97 -9.39 11.83
C GLU A 125 -6.31 -9.44 10.33
N ASP A 126 -7.39 -8.76 9.93
CA ASP A 126 -7.85 -8.76 8.56
C ASP A 126 -6.92 -7.95 7.63
N GLN A 127 -6.67 -8.51 6.44
CA GLN A 127 -5.80 -7.90 5.45
C GLN A 127 -6.54 -6.84 4.63
N GLN A 128 -5.83 -5.78 4.24
CA GLN A 128 -6.40 -4.69 3.42
C GLN A 128 -6.84 -5.14 2.03
N ARG A 129 -6.08 -6.05 1.42
CA ARG A 129 -6.36 -6.51 0.04
C ARG A 129 -7.02 -7.87 0.05
N LEU A 130 -7.98 -8.03 -0.82
CA LEU A 130 -8.54 -9.33 -1.10
C LEU A 130 -7.45 -10.34 -1.46
N SER A 131 -7.65 -11.59 -1.11
CA SER A 131 -6.72 -12.67 -1.48
C SER A 131 -6.49 -12.72 -2.99
N ILE A 132 -5.33 -13.19 -3.43
CA ILE A 132 -5.01 -13.30 -4.87
C ILE A 132 -6.12 -14.06 -5.62
N PRO A 133 -6.63 -15.21 -5.17
CA PRO A 133 -7.75 -15.89 -5.82
C PRO A 133 -8.97 -15.01 -6.02
N THR A 134 -9.32 -14.21 -5.04
CA THR A 134 -10.47 -13.29 -5.11
C THR A 134 -10.20 -12.16 -6.09
N ARG A 135 -8.99 -11.57 -6.07
CA ARG A 135 -8.61 -10.46 -6.98
C ARG A 135 -8.59 -10.87 -8.46
N ILE A 136 -8.14 -12.08 -8.76
CA ILE A 136 -8.07 -12.57 -10.13
C ILE A 136 -9.31 -13.35 -10.57
N GLY A 137 -10.29 -13.56 -9.66
CA GLY A 137 -11.51 -14.32 -9.95
C GLY A 137 -11.27 -15.83 -10.18
N VAL A 138 -10.10 -16.35 -9.80
CA VAL A 138 -9.69 -17.74 -10.10
C VAL A 138 -9.10 -18.42 -8.87
N ARG A 139 -9.71 -19.52 -8.45
CA ARG A 139 -9.19 -20.36 -7.35
C ARG A 139 -8.24 -21.42 -7.90
N HIS A 140 -7.00 -21.05 -8.19
CA HIS A 140 -5.96 -21.96 -8.67
C HIS A 140 -4.69 -21.82 -7.80
N PRO A 141 -4.40 -22.76 -6.88
CA PRO A 141 -3.33 -22.62 -5.89
C PRO A 141 -1.95 -22.29 -6.50
N LYS A 142 -1.55 -23.01 -7.55
CA LYS A 142 -0.26 -22.79 -8.21
C LYS A 142 -0.19 -21.42 -8.87
N LEU A 143 -1.27 -20.94 -9.50
CA LEU A 143 -1.31 -19.60 -10.09
C LEU A 143 -1.20 -18.53 -9.02
N SER A 144 -1.94 -18.66 -7.92
CA SER A 144 -1.87 -17.73 -6.79
C SER A 144 -0.47 -17.66 -6.18
N LYS A 145 0.19 -18.82 -6.02
CA LYS A 145 1.56 -18.88 -5.49
C LYS A 145 2.56 -18.20 -6.43
N VAL A 146 2.44 -18.40 -7.74
CA VAL A 146 3.31 -17.71 -8.73
C VAL A 146 3.11 -16.20 -8.67
N ILE A 147 1.86 -15.72 -8.64
CA ILE A 147 1.57 -14.28 -8.55
C ILE A 147 2.11 -13.70 -7.23
N GLN A 148 1.95 -14.39 -6.12
CA GLN A 148 2.52 -14.00 -4.83
C GLN A 148 4.05 -13.90 -4.89
N THR A 149 4.70 -14.88 -5.52
CA THR A 149 6.15 -14.87 -5.72
C THR A 149 6.59 -13.68 -6.58
N MET A 150 5.84 -13.35 -7.65
CA MET A 150 6.09 -12.15 -8.47
C MET A 150 5.95 -10.85 -7.66
N GLU A 151 4.90 -10.73 -6.83
CA GLU A 151 4.66 -9.53 -6.00
C GLU A 151 5.76 -9.32 -4.95
N LEU A 152 6.33 -10.40 -4.43
CA LEU A 152 7.43 -10.35 -3.44
C LEU A 152 8.80 -10.09 -4.05
N ASN A 153 8.99 -10.29 -5.37
CA ASN A 153 10.28 -10.21 -6.05
C ASN A 153 10.21 -9.20 -7.21
N ILE A 154 9.75 -7.98 -6.94
CA ILE A 154 9.61 -6.94 -7.97
C ILE A 154 10.97 -6.32 -8.32
N GLU A 155 11.84 -6.12 -7.34
CA GLU A 155 13.16 -5.52 -7.51
C GLU A 155 14.13 -6.46 -8.22
N ASP A 156 14.14 -7.75 -7.83
CA ASP A 156 14.92 -8.82 -8.47
C ASP A 156 13.99 -9.83 -9.14
N PRO A 157 13.55 -9.56 -10.38
CA PRO A 157 12.51 -10.36 -11.02
C PRO A 157 12.98 -11.79 -11.34
N ILE A 158 12.24 -12.75 -10.81
CA ILE A 158 12.45 -14.19 -11.03
C ILE A 158 12.08 -14.56 -12.46
N SER A 159 12.89 -15.41 -13.10
CA SER A 159 12.65 -15.86 -14.46
C SER A 159 11.36 -16.70 -14.58
N PRO A 160 10.69 -16.73 -15.74
CA PRO A 160 9.51 -17.58 -15.94
C PRO A 160 9.79 -19.07 -15.77
N SER A 161 10.99 -19.53 -16.07
CA SER A 161 11.43 -20.92 -15.87
C SER A 161 11.52 -21.28 -14.40
N GLU A 162 12.08 -20.40 -13.60
CA GLU A 162 12.22 -20.55 -12.15
C GLU A 162 10.87 -20.45 -11.45
N LEU A 163 10.01 -19.48 -11.83
CA LEU A 163 8.64 -19.39 -11.34
C LEU A 163 7.84 -20.66 -11.59
N ALA A 164 8.01 -21.28 -12.77
CA ALA A 164 7.36 -22.54 -13.10
C ALA A 164 7.90 -23.70 -12.25
N SER A 165 9.23 -23.80 -12.12
CA SER A 165 9.91 -24.81 -11.30
C SER A 165 9.46 -24.78 -9.84
N ASN A 166 9.34 -23.58 -9.25
CA ASN A 166 8.93 -23.37 -7.85
C ASN A 166 7.51 -23.91 -7.51
N VAL A 167 6.69 -24.16 -8.54
CA VAL A 167 5.35 -24.73 -8.39
C VAL A 167 5.20 -26.10 -9.07
N GLY A 168 6.34 -26.75 -9.45
CA GLY A 168 6.34 -28.06 -10.09
C GLY A 168 5.60 -28.04 -11.44
N MET A 169 5.94 -27.09 -12.31
CA MET A 169 5.39 -26.94 -13.68
C MET A 169 6.51 -26.68 -14.68
N SER A 170 6.27 -27.03 -15.96
CA SER A 170 7.10 -26.54 -17.06
C SER A 170 6.72 -25.10 -17.40
N THR A 171 7.65 -24.35 -18.01
CA THR A 171 7.39 -22.96 -18.49
C THR A 171 6.19 -22.93 -19.45
N ARG A 172 6.04 -23.93 -20.33
CA ARG A 172 4.91 -24.04 -21.26
C ARG A 172 3.57 -24.22 -20.53
N GLN A 173 3.56 -25.02 -19.44
CA GLN A 173 2.37 -25.17 -18.59
C GLN A 173 2.02 -23.86 -17.89
N LEU A 174 3.01 -23.13 -17.38
CA LEU A 174 2.81 -21.83 -16.75
C LEU A 174 2.25 -20.81 -17.75
N GLU A 175 2.80 -20.73 -18.97
CA GLU A 175 2.29 -19.83 -20.01
C GLU A 175 0.82 -20.14 -20.38
N ARG A 176 0.48 -21.44 -20.55
CA ARG A 176 -0.89 -21.87 -20.81
C ARG A 176 -1.84 -21.49 -19.67
N LEU A 177 -1.38 -21.63 -18.41
CA LEU A 177 -2.14 -21.26 -17.22
C LEU A 177 -2.45 -19.75 -17.20
N PHE A 178 -1.43 -18.91 -17.41
CA PHE A 178 -1.60 -17.46 -17.45
C PHE A 178 -2.49 -17.01 -18.61
N ARG A 179 -2.33 -17.57 -19.79
CA ARG A 179 -3.20 -17.28 -20.95
C ARG A 179 -4.65 -17.66 -20.67
N ARG A 180 -4.88 -18.85 -20.09
CA ARG A 180 -6.22 -19.37 -19.80
C ARG A 180 -6.99 -18.51 -18.81
N TYR A 181 -6.35 -18.10 -17.73
CA TYR A 181 -7.03 -17.45 -16.61
C TYR A 181 -6.87 -15.93 -16.57
N LEU A 182 -5.78 -15.39 -17.12
CA LEU A 182 -5.47 -13.96 -17.06
C LEU A 182 -5.37 -13.30 -18.44
N ASN A 183 -5.56 -14.08 -19.53
CA ASN A 183 -5.43 -13.63 -20.91
C ASN A 183 -4.11 -12.90 -21.22
N ARG A 184 -3.01 -13.31 -20.57
CA ARG A 184 -1.68 -12.68 -20.64
C ARG A 184 -0.59 -13.75 -20.53
N SER A 185 0.65 -13.42 -20.98
CA SER A 185 1.82 -14.24 -20.64
C SER A 185 2.32 -13.89 -19.23
N PRO A 186 3.02 -14.83 -18.54
CA PRO A 186 3.67 -14.56 -17.25
C PRO A 186 4.57 -13.32 -17.28
N LYS A 187 5.37 -13.19 -18.34
CA LYS A 187 6.28 -12.06 -18.54
C LYS A 187 5.54 -10.73 -18.62
N ARG A 188 4.42 -10.69 -19.37
CA ARG A 188 3.60 -9.47 -19.48
C ARG A 188 2.94 -9.11 -18.15
N TYR A 189 2.37 -10.07 -17.46
CA TYR A 189 1.75 -9.85 -16.14
C TYR A 189 2.76 -9.32 -15.12
N TYR A 190 3.96 -9.91 -15.08
CA TYR A 190 5.03 -9.46 -14.20
C TYR A 190 5.50 -8.03 -14.54
N MET A 191 5.61 -7.72 -15.83
CA MET A 191 5.91 -6.35 -16.27
C MET A 191 4.87 -5.36 -15.79
N GLU A 192 3.58 -5.68 -15.88
CA GLU A 192 2.49 -4.84 -15.42
C GLU A 192 2.54 -4.60 -13.90
N LEU A 193 2.84 -5.63 -13.09
CA LEU A 193 3.05 -5.47 -11.65
C LEU A 193 4.19 -4.49 -11.32
N ARG A 194 5.32 -4.62 -12.02
CA ARG A 194 6.49 -3.75 -11.85
C ARG A 194 6.19 -2.30 -12.26
N LEU A 195 5.46 -2.10 -13.35
CA LEU A 195 5.04 -0.78 -13.80
C LEU A 195 4.03 -0.15 -12.84
N GLN A 196 3.13 -0.93 -12.26
CA GLN A 196 2.19 -0.42 -11.25
C GLN A 196 2.93 0.05 -9.98
N LYS A 197 3.89 -0.73 -9.48
CA LYS A 197 4.75 -0.30 -8.35
C LYS A 197 5.50 0.98 -8.72
N ALA A 198 6.10 1.03 -9.91
CA ALA A 198 6.82 2.22 -10.37
C ALA A 198 5.93 3.46 -10.42
N ARG A 199 4.69 3.32 -10.88
CA ARG A 199 3.72 4.42 -10.89
C ARG A 199 3.42 4.94 -9.49
N ASN A 200 3.20 4.03 -8.54
CA ASN A 200 2.96 4.40 -7.14
C ASN A 200 4.17 5.16 -6.56
N LEU A 201 5.40 4.67 -6.78
CA LEU A 201 6.62 5.35 -6.31
C LEU A 201 6.81 6.73 -6.98
N LEU A 202 6.57 6.84 -8.29
CA LEU A 202 6.64 8.13 -9.00
C LEU A 202 5.64 9.16 -8.44
N MET A 203 4.47 8.71 -8.04
CA MET A 203 3.38 9.58 -7.57
C MET A 203 3.47 9.91 -6.07
N GLN A 204 4.15 9.10 -5.29
CA GLN A 204 4.08 9.15 -3.82
C GLN A 204 5.43 9.44 -3.15
N THR A 205 6.53 9.46 -3.90
CA THR A 205 7.88 9.72 -3.37
C THR A 205 8.62 10.76 -4.21
N ASP A 206 9.68 11.32 -3.63
CA ASP A 206 10.62 12.19 -4.32
C ASP A 206 11.81 11.42 -4.96
N MET A 207 11.75 10.09 -5.00
CA MET A 207 12.76 9.23 -5.62
C MET A 207 13.03 9.66 -7.07
N SER A 208 14.27 9.67 -7.50
CA SER A 208 14.57 9.93 -8.92
C SER A 208 13.92 8.88 -9.82
N VAL A 209 13.60 9.23 -11.07
CA VAL A 209 13.04 8.28 -12.05
C VAL A 209 13.97 7.08 -12.25
N ILE A 210 15.29 7.29 -12.12
CA ILE A 210 16.30 6.24 -12.21
C ILE A 210 16.17 5.28 -11.02
N ASN A 211 16.07 5.81 -9.80
CA ASN A 211 15.93 4.97 -8.60
C ASN A 211 14.61 4.21 -8.61
N VAL A 212 13.50 4.83 -9.04
CA VAL A 212 12.23 4.14 -9.23
C VAL A 212 12.36 2.99 -10.23
N ALA A 213 13.07 3.18 -11.34
CA ALA A 213 13.32 2.11 -12.31
C ALA A 213 14.08 0.95 -11.68
N LEU A 214 15.14 1.22 -10.91
CA LEU A 214 15.94 0.21 -10.21
C LEU A 214 15.10 -0.55 -9.17
N SER A 215 14.40 0.15 -8.27
CA SER A 215 13.51 -0.46 -7.26
C SER A 215 12.35 -1.27 -7.85
N CYS A 216 12.10 -1.13 -9.15
CA CYS A 216 11.14 -1.94 -9.89
C CYS A 216 11.80 -2.97 -10.82
N GLY A 217 13.10 -3.26 -10.60
CA GLY A 217 13.85 -4.33 -11.29
C GLY A 217 14.23 -4.01 -12.74
N PHE A 218 14.23 -2.73 -13.14
CA PHE A 218 14.70 -2.35 -14.49
C PHE A 218 16.18 -2.00 -14.44
N SER A 219 17.00 -2.78 -15.13
CA SER A 219 18.44 -2.53 -15.29
C SER A 219 18.76 -1.34 -16.21
N SER A 220 17.79 -0.91 -17.05
CA SER A 220 17.95 0.21 -17.98
C SER A 220 16.83 1.22 -17.84
N PRO A 221 17.15 2.49 -17.46
CA PRO A 221 16.17 3.59 -17.40
C PRO A 221 15.48 3.86 -18.74
N SER A 222 16.19 3.67 -19.86
CA SER A 222 15.62 3.84 -21.20
C SER A 222 14.60 2.75 -21.52
N HIS A 223 14.88 1.49 -21.15
CA HIS A 223 13.94 0.39 -21.28
C HIS A 223 12.71 0.60 -20.37
N PHE A 224 12.93 1.03 -19.13
CA PHE A 224 11.84 1.41 -18.22
C PHE A 224 10.93 2.46 -18.85
N SER A 225 11.49 3.60 -19.30
CA SER A 225 10.72 4.70 -19.88
C SER A 225 9.91 4.26 -21.10
N LYS A 226 10.48 3.40 -21.94
CA LYS A 226 9.78 2.83 -23.11
C LYS A 226 8.59 1.95 -22.67
N CYS A 227 8.82 1.02 -21.73
CA CYS A 227 7.77 0.14 -21.20
C CYS A 227 6.66 0.93 -20.51
N TYR A 228 7.04 1.92 -19.70
CA TYR A 228 6.12 2.79 -18.96
C TYR A 228 5.22 3.58 -19.91
N ARG A 229 5.83 4.25 -20.91
CA ARG A 229 5.08 5.00 -21.92
C ARG A 229 4.16 4.10 -22.74
N SER A 230 4.62 2.90 -23.12
CA SER A 230 3.80 1.93 -23.85
C SER A 230 2.59 1.42 -23.04
N HIS A 231 2.66 1.47 -21.72
CA HIS A 231 1.60 0.95 -20.85
C HIS A 231 0.62 2.04 -20.37
N TYR A 232 1.13 3.24 -20.09
CA TYR A 232 0.36 4.36 -19.53
C TYR A 232 0.16 5.54 -20.48
N ASP A 233 0.67 5.48 -21.71
CA ASP A 233 0.63 6.56 -22.73
C ASP A 233 1.29 7.89 -22.29
N ILE A 234 2.01 7.87 -21.16
CA ILE A 234 2.73 9.01 -20.60
C ILE A 234 4.14 8.57 -20.16
N THR A 235 5.12 9.48 -20.23
CA THR A 235 6.47 9.18 -19.73
C THR A 235 6.55 9.27 -18.21
N PRO A 236 7.46 8.51 -17.54
CA PRO A 236 7.67 8.59 -16.09
C PRO A 236 7.94 10.03 -15.60
N TYR A 237 8.71 10.80 -16.37
CA TYR A 237 9.02 12.21 -16.06
C TYR A 237 7.78 13.10 -16.12
N ARG A 238 6.92 12.92 -17.13
CA ARG A 238 5.66 13.67 -17.25
C ARG A 238 4.66 13.28 -16.16
N GLU A 239 4.54 12.00 -15.84
CA GLU A 239 3.68 11.54 -14.74
C GLU A 239 4.01 12.27 -13.44
N ARG A 240 5.31 12.41 -13.11
CA ARG A 240 5.77 13.18 -11.95
C ARG A 240 5.51 14.68 -12.09
N GLY A 241 5.71 15.27 -13.27
CA GLY A 241 5.49 16.70 -13.54
C GLY A 241 4.03 17.12 -13.52
N THR A 242 3.12 16.26 -14.00
CA THR A 242 1.66 16.52 -13.95
C THR A 242 1.13 16.65 -12.53
N GLN A 243 1.83 16.14 -11.54
CA GLN A 243 1.51 16.37 -10.12
C GLN A 243 1.98 17.73 -9.62
N SER A 244 3.08 18.27 -10.16
CA SER A 244 3.52 19.64 -9.84
C SER A 244 2.53 20.67 -10.37
N GLU A 245 2.01 20.51 -11.58
CA GLU A 245 1.10 21.47 -12.23
C GLU A 245 -0.33 21.45 -11.69
N LYS A 246 -0.88 20.27 -11.38
CA LYS A 246 -2.20 20.16 -10.73
C LYS A 246 -2.23 20.76 -9.32
N ASN A 247 -1.08 20.99 -8.72
CA ASN A 247 -0.92 21.52 -7.38
C ASN A 247 -0.73 23.05 -7.34
N THR A 248 -0.41 23.70 -8.48
CA THR A 248 -0.33 25.16 -8.60
C THR A 248 -1.67 25.81 -8.99
N SER A 249 -2.63 25.02 -9.48
CA SER A 249 -3.96 25.51 -9.91
C SER A 249 -5.03 25.42 -8.81
N SER A 250 -4.68 25.07 -7.57
CA SER A 250 -5.61 24.89 -6.44
C SER A 250 -5.20 25.76 -5.23
N VAL A 251 -4.74 26.99 -5.48
CA VAL A 251 -4.53 28.03 -4.46
C VAL A 251 -5.45 29.19 -4.75
#